data_ac5e361b4812c568dfb911f0790b759d
#
_entry.id   ac5e361b4812c568dfb911f0790b759d
#
_cell.length_a   1.000
_cell.length_b   1.000
_cell.length_c   1.000
_cell.angle_alpha   90.00
_cell.angle_beta   90.00
_cell.angle_gamma   90.00
#
_symmetry.space_group_name_H-M   'P 1'
#
loop_
_entity.id
_entity.type
_entity.pdbx_description
1 polymer ?
#
loop_
_entity_poly.entity_id
_entity_poly.type
_entity_poly.pdbx_seq_one_letter_code
_entity_poly.pdbx_strand_id
1 'polypeptide(L)'
;CVCPDRLEYVQFTMASKGSGRHWFSLLLIPSEKIFHNERFDSPVDFSCLLARSISFQYNGGIYESDLLGGSMLARFLPQTVPFFKLLMEQNAVLQRMAQSLIVVMENTYESESHLKQINILEEEADKLNRKITWHLSQTFITPIDREDIHAINLAQERVADGIQNLASRFFMCGFMYQRFPAHMMTRNIKGMIEETELMLGQLEKKKDVSGHLHSLKSRKSDCEMLQAAGISEMMDSEIPNFEKVRELILWSQVYERIERAVDMVSDLGDTLEEVVLKYV
;
A
#
# COMPACT_ATOMS: atom_id res chain seq x y z
N CYS A 1 28.63 35.36 16.01
CA CYS A 1 27.46 34.52 15.73
C CYS A 1 26.78 35.07 14.48
N VAL A 2 27.02 34.48 13.36
CA VAL A 2 26.36 34.81 12.08
C VAL A 2 25.59 33.59 11.66
N CYS A 3 24.29 33.75 11.48
CA CYS A 3 23.38 32.76 10.91
C CYS A 3 23.52 32.80 9.41
N PRO A 4 23.68 31.67 8.71
CA PRO A 4 23.62 31.63 7.27
C PRO A 4 22.35 30.86 6.88
N ASP A 5 21.27 31.54 6.57
CA ASP A 5 20.13 30.91 5.93
C ASP A 5 19.50 31.86 4.91
N ARG A 6 19.84 31.64 3.64
CA ARG A 6 18.94 31.92 2.53
C ARG A 6 18.99 30.76 1.55
N LEU A 7 17.93 29.98 1.53
CA LEU A 7 17.62 28.96 0.53
C LEU A 7 17.50 29.64 -0.84
N GLU A 8 18.32 29.19 -1.76
CA GLU A 8 18.27 29.59 -3.18
C GLU A 8 17.22 28.75 -3.91
N TYR A 9 16.29 29.40 -4.55
CA TYR A 9 15.27 28.74 -5.37
C TYR A 9 15.77 28.62 -6.81
N VAL A 10 15.73 27.40 -7.36
CA VAL A 10 15.92 27.12 -8.80
C VAL A 10 14.57 27.15 -9.46
N GLN A 11 14.26 28.12 -10.26
CA GLN A 11 13.02 28.21 -11.02
C GLN A 11 13.27 27.81 -12.48
N PHE A 12 12.59 26.74 -12.93
CA PHE A 12 12.61 26.33 -14.33
C PHE A 12 11.42 26.96 -15.04
N THR A 13 11.66 27.74 -16.08
CA THR A 13 10.60 28.29 -16.92
C THR A 13 10.73 27.73 -18.33
N MET A 14 9.74 26.96 -18.79
CA MET A 14 9.59 26.55 -20.19
C MET A 14 8.80 27.62 -20.93
N ALA A 15 9.38 28.23 -21.95
CA ALA A 15 8.66 29.09 -22.88
C ALA A 15 8.72 28.49 -24.29
N SER A 16 7.55 28.12 -24.83
CA SER A 16 7.37 27.71 -26.22
C SER A 16 6.89 28.91 -27.02
N LYS A 17 7.64 29.34 -28.03
CA LYS A 17 7.15 30.29 -29.06
C LYS A 17 7.04 29.55 -30.39
N GLY A 18 5.86 29.58 -30.99
CA GLY A 18 5.40 28.88 -32.18
C GLY A 18 6.27 29.04 -33.43
N SER A 19 7.38 28.38 -33.49
CA SER A 19 8.18 28.11 -34.69
C SER A 19 9.22 27.02 -34.44
N GLY A 20 8.90 25.95 -33.69
CA GLY A 20 9.71 24.73 -33.61
C GLY A 20 11.06 24.81 -32.89
N ARG A 21 11.35 25.86 -32.15
CA ARG A 21 12.61 26.02 -31.40
C ARG A 21 12.31 26.10 -29.91
N HIS A 22 12.93 25.21 -29.14
CA HIS A 22 12.80 25.18 -27.68
C HIS A 22 13.98 25.95 -27.05
N TRP A 23 13.65 26.85 -26.12
CA TRP A 23 14.62 27.58 -25.32
C TRP A 23 14.60 27.05 -23.89
N PHE A 24 15.79 26.77 -23.34
CA PHE A 24 15.94 26.49 -21.92
C PHE A 24 16.72 27.63 -21.29
N SER A 25 16.16 28.26 -20.27
CA SER A 25 16.87 29.22 -19.45
C SER A 25 17.11 28.61 -18.10
N LEU A 26 18.35 28.38 -17.74
CA LEU A 26 18.76 28.01 -16.39
C LEU A 26 19.09 29.31 -15.66
N LEU A 27 18.23 29.75 -14.75
CA LEU A 27 18.49 30.90 -13.91
C LEU A 27 19.00 30.37 -12.56
N LEU A 28 20.33 30.41 -12.37
CA LEU A 28 20.95 30.33 -11.05
C LEU A 28 21.05 31.77 -10.56
N ILE A 29 20.31 32.14 -9.53
CA ILE A 29 20.42 33.44 -8.88
C ILE A 29 21.23 33.26 -7.59
N PRO A 30 22.55 33.46 -7.59
CA PRO A 30 23.24 34.00 -6.43
C PRO A 30 22.93 35.49 -6.40
N SER A 31 22.85 36.08 -5.24
CA SER A 31 22.30 37.41 -4.99
C SER A 31 22.94 38.58 -5.75
N GLU A 32 23.83 38.38 -6.68
CA GLU A 32 24.52 39.50 -7.36
C GLU A 32 24.90 39.35 -8.85
N LYS A 33 24.54 38.34 -9.64
CA LYS A 33 24.79 38.41 -11.11
C LYS A 33 23.90 37.49 -11.96
N ILE A 34 23.41 38.06 -13.07
CA ILE A 34 22.58 37.47 -14.14
C ILE A 34 23.49 36.80 -15.19
N PHE A 35 23.19 35.56 -15.59
CA PHE A 35 23.89 34.85 -16.69
C PHE A 35 23.01 34.64 -17.94
N HIS A 36 23.67 34.62 -19.12
CA HIS A 36 23.09 34.72 -20.43
C HIS A 36 22.55 33.40 -21.02
N ASN A 37 21.56 33.57 -21.94
CA ASN A 37 20.88 32.54 -22.74
C ASN A 37 21.83 31.82 -23.72
N GLU A 38 21.78 30.48 -23.77
CA GLU A 38 22.32 29.72 -24.91
C GLU A 38 21.23 29.03 -25.74
N ARG A 39 21.46 28.91 -27.05
CA ARG A 39 20.54 28.40 -28.06
C ARG A 39 20.99 27.00 -28.51
N PHE A 40 20.13 26.01 -28.50
CA PHE A 40 20.37 24.67 -29.01
C PHE A 40 19.48 24.37 -30.23
N ASP A 41 20.08 23.91 -31.33
CA ASP A 41 19.39 23.68 -32.63
C ASP A 41 19.01 22.21 -32.91
N SER A 42 19.09 21.28 -31.95
CA SER A 42 18.71 19.87 -32.12
C SER A 42 18.05 19.28 -30.87
N PRO A 43 17.19 18.25 -31.00
CA PRO A 43 16.61 17.57 -29.84
C PRO A 43 17.72 16.88 -29.04
N VAL A 44 17.91 17.31 -27.80
CA VAL A 44 18.98 16.81 -26.94
C VAL A 44 18.40 15.71 -26.06
N ASP A 45 19.01 14.52 -26.15
CA ASP A 45 18.71 13.40 -25.26
C ASP A 45 19.17 13.77 -23.83
N PHE A 46 18.25 13.80 -22.89
CA PHE A 46 18.50 14.22 -21.50
C PHE A 46 19.51 13.33 -20.77
N SER A 47 19.70 12.10 -21.24
CA SER A 47 20.70 11.18 -20.69
C SER A 47 22.15 11.62 -20.99
N CYS A 48 22.37 12.43 -22.03
CA CYS A 48 23.68 12.90 -22.46
C CYS A 48 24.11 14.21 -21.77
N LEU A 49 23.17 15.00 -21.25
CA LEU A 49 23.44 16.28 -20.55
C LEU A 49 24.08 16.09 -19.16
N LEU A 50 23.86 14.93 -18.53
CA LEU A 50 24.39 14.61 -17.20
C LEU A 50 25.89 14.21 -17.21
N ALA A 51 26.49 14.04 -18.37
CA ALA A 51 27.87 13.54 -18.51
C ALA A 51 28.87 14.53 -19.14
N ARG A 52 28.51 15.81 -19.32
CA ARG A 52 29.42 16.80 -19.92
C ARG A 52 29.98 17.76 -18.87
N SER A 53 31.30 17.88 -18.84
CA SER A 53 32.03 18.92 -18.13
C SER A 53 31.61 20.29 -18.65
N ILE A 54 31.25 21.21 -17.75
CA ILE A 54 30.97 22.60 -18.08
C ILE A 54 32.29 23.38 -17.93
N SER A 55 32.83 23.85 -19.03
CA SER A 55 34.02 24.73 -19.04
C SER A 55 33.59 26.19 -18.99
N PHE A 56 34.13 26.93 -18.05
CA PHE A 56 33.93 28.38 -17.92
C PHE A 56 35.20 29.12 -18.27
N GLN A 57 35.11 30.13 -19.13
CA GLN A 57 36.21 31.02 -19.43
C GLN A 57 35.98 32.36 -18.72
N TYR A 58 36.86 32.70 -17.78
CA TYR A 58 36.86 33.98 -17.09
C TYR A 58 38.26 34.56 -17.06
N ASN A 59 38.41 35.81 -17.50
CA ASN A 59 39.70 36.54 -17.54
C ASN A 59 40.89 35.80 -18.19
N GLY A 60 40.68 35.11 -19.31
CA GLY A 60 41.79 34.50 -20.11
C GLY A 60 42.31 33.14 -19.61
N GLY A 61 41.67 32.57 -18.58
CA GLY A 61 41.99 31.23 -18.10
C GLY A 61 40.79 30.26 -18.36
N ILE A 62 41.11 29.07 -18.87
CA ILE A 62 40.15 27.97 -19.00
C ILE A 62 40.22 27.17 -17.72
N TYR A 63 39.13 27.15 -16.98
CA TYR A 63 38.97 26.27 -15.82
C TYR A 63 38.04 25.11 -16.22
N GLU A 64 38.61 23.93 -16.44
CA GLU A 64 37.85 22.68 -16.46
C GLU A 64 37.54 22.30 -15.03
N SER A 65 36.29 22.50 -14.64
CA SER A 65 35.76 21.82 -13.43
C SER A 65 35.25 20.46 -13.86
N ASP A 66 35.98 19.42 -13.56
CA ASP A 66 35.45 18.07 -13.50
C ASP A 66 34.34 18.08 -12.47
N LEU A 67 33.08 18.16 -12.97
CA LEU A 67 31.91 17.86 -12.16
C LEU A 67 31.91 16.36 -11.83
N LEU A 68 32.97 15.92 -11.11
CA LEU A 68 32.97 14.71 -10.30
C LEU A 68 31.99 14.90 -9.12
N GLY A 69 30.78 15.23 -9.47
CA GLY A 69 29.68 15.53 -8.53
C GLY A 69 28.38 14.84 -8.93
N GLY A 70 28.44 13.64 -9.53
CA GLY A 70 27.25 12.78 -9.64
C GLY A 70 26.54 12.56 -8.30
N SER A 71 27.24 12.84 -7.19
CA SER A 71 26.70 12.76 -5.83
C SER A 71 25.95 14.03 -5.37
N MET A 72 26.27 15.22 -5.88
CA MET A 72 25.57 16.43 -5.46
C MET A 72 24.21 16.61 -6.18
N LEU A 73 24.14 16.40 -7.48
CA LEU A 73 22.85 16.46 -8.21
C LEU A 73 21.92 15.32 -7.84
N ALA A 74 22.44 14.14 -7.50
CA ALA A 74 21.66 13.03 -6.95
C ALA A 74 21.01 13.38 -5.58
N ARG A 75 21.57 14.34 -4.84
CA ARG A 75 21.02 14.84 -3.57
C ARG A 75 19.84 15.80 -3.76
N PHE A 76 19.70 16.40 -4.93
CA PHE A 76 18.60 17.32 -5.30
C PHE A 76 17.49 16.62 -6.11
N LEU A 77 17.73 15.39 -6.61
CA LEU A 77 16.65 14.60 -7.18
C LEU A 77 15.75 14.14 -6.03
N PRO A 78 14.44 14.45 -6.07
CA PRO A 78 13.52 13.95 -5.06
C PRO A 78 13.62 12.42 -5.04
N GLN A 79 13.93 11.84 -3.89
CA GLN A 79 13.93 10.39 -3.73
C GLN A 79 12.51 9.91 -4.00
N THR A 80 12.34 9.13 -5.06
CA THR A 80 11.06 8.53 -5.37
C THR A 80 10.74 7.49 -4.31
N VAL A 81 9.73 7.78 -3.48
CA VAL A 81 9.27 6.83 -2.47
C VAL A 81 8.65 5.63 -3.18
N PRO A 82 9.06 4.40 -2.88
CA PRO A 82 8.53 3.20 -3.53
C PRO A 82 7.18 2.80 -2.91
N PHE A 83 6.12 3.58 -3.17
CA PHE A 83 4.79 3.36 -2.57
C PHE A 83 4.24 1.97 -2.85
N PHE A 84 4.35 1.46 -4.09
CA PHE A 84 3.89 0.10 -4.41
C PHE A 84 4.58 -0.96 -3.55
N LYS A 85 5.90 -0.82 -3.33
CA LYS A 85 6.63 -1.72 -2.46
C LYS A 85 6.11 -1.67 -1.02
N LEU A 86 5.82 -0.48 -0.49
CA LEU A 86 5.27 -0.33 0.86
C LEU A 86 3.87 -0.94 0.99
N LEU A 87 3.00 -0.76 -0.02
CA LEU A 87 1.68 -1.39 -0.05
C LEU A 87 1.77 -2.92 -0.16
N MET A 88 2.74 -3.45 -0.92
CA MET A 88 3.02 -4.89 -1.00
C MET A 88 3.57 -5.44 0.33
N GLU A 89 4.46 -4.70 1.00
CA GLU A 89 4.96 -5.06 2.34
C GLU A 89 3.80 -5.15 3.34
N GLN A 90 2.86 -4.21 3.31
CA GLN A 90 1.66 -4.22 4.15
C GLN A 90 0.75 -5.43 3.82
N ASN A 91 0.52 -5.73 2.54
CA ASN A 91 -0.26 -6.92 2.14
C ASN A 91 0.41 -8.22 2.62
N ALA A 92 1.73 -8.33 2.56
CA ALA A 92 2.46 -9.48 3.08
C ALA A 92 2.28 -9.65 4.61
N VAL A 93 2.10 -8.56 5.36
CA VAL A 93 1.73 -8.64 6.78
C VAL A 93 0.32 -9.21 6.92
N LEU A 94 -0.65 -8.76 6.12
CA LEU A 94 -2.03 -9.29 6.14
C LEU A 94 -2.06 -10.80 5.87
N GLN A 95 -1.26 -11.29 4.93
CA GLN A 95 -1.17 -12.74 4.66
C GLN A 95 -0.65 -13.53 5.86
N ARG A 96 0.38 -13.01 6.55
CA ARG A 96 0.91 -13.63 7.78
C ARG A 96 -0.13 -13.62 8.91
N MET A 97 -0.91 -12.54 9.04
CA MET A 97 -2.02 -12.44 9.99
C MET A 97 -3.11 -13.47 9.67
N ALA A 98 -3.53 -13.58 8.41
CA ALA A 98 -4.54 -14.55 7.98
C ALA A 98 -4.06 -16.00 8.19
N GLN A 99 -2.78 -16.30 7.97
CA GLN A 99 -2.21 -17.61 8.26
C GLN A 99 -2.26 -17.92 9.76
N SER A 100 -1.91 -16.95 10.61
CA SER A 100 -1.98 -17.11 12.07
C SER A 100 -3.44 -17.25 12.56
N LEU A 101 -4.38 -16.54 11.92
CA LEU A 101 -5.82 -16.66 12.20
C LEU A 101 -6.33 -18.08 11.94
N ILE A 102 -5.91 -18.71 10.84
CA ILE A 102 -6.27 -20.10 10.55
C ILE A 102 -5.82 -21.00 11.71
N VAL A 103 -4.58 -20.85 12.18
CA VAL A 103 -4.07 -21.68 13.30
C VAL A 103 -4.81 -21.39 14.61
N VAL A 104 -5.12 -20.11 14.90
CA VAL A 104 -5.96 -19.75 16.07
C VAL A 104 -7.28 -20.51 16.07
N MET A 105 -7.89 -20.65 14.89
CA MET A 105 -9.18 -21.32 14.76
C MET A 105 -9.09 -22.84 14.65
N GLU A 106 -7.94 -23.39 14.21
CA GLU A 106 -7.73 -24.84 14.05
C GLU A 106 -7.23 -25.52 15.33
N ASN A 107 -6.39 -24.84 16.09
CA ASN A 107 -5.63 -25.47 17.18
C ASN A 107 -5.74 -24.70 18.48
N THR A 108 -6.56 -25.25 19.41
CA THR A 108 -6.79 -24.63 20.70
C THR A 108 -5.52 -24.50 21.56
N TYR A 109 -4.55 -25.42 21.41
CA TYR A 109 -3.30 -25.40 22.19
C TYR A 109 -2.33 -24.31 21.73
N GLU A 110 -2.35 -23.95 20.46
CA GLU A 110 -1.47 -22.94 19.87
C GLU A 110 -2.15 -21.58 19.72
N SER A 111 -3.46 -21.50 19.98
CA SER A 111 -4.27 -20.30 19.74
C SER A 111 -3.75 -19.06 20.47
N GLU A 112 -3.27 -19.18 21.72
CA GLU A 112 -2.73 -18.04 22.47
C GLU A 112 -1.42 -17.50 21.85
N SER A 113 -0.54 -18.39 21.41
CA SER A 113 0.73 -17.98 20.78
C SER A 113 0.49 -17.28 19.44
N HIS A 114 -0.44 -17.81 18.64
CA HIS A 114 -0.81 -17.21 17.36
C HIS A 114 -1.63 -15.92 17.51
N LEU A 115 -2.45 -15.79 18.55
CA LEU A 115 -3.09 -14.51 18.87
C LEU A 115 -2.04 -13.45 19.24
N LYS A 116 -1.03 -13.77 20.04
CA LYS A 116 0.10 -12.87 20.32
C LYS A 116 0.83 -12.49 19.03
N GLN A 117 1.02 -13.44 18.13
CA GLN A 117 1.64 -13.19 16.83
C GLN A 117 0.78 -12.23 15.97
N ILE A 118 -0.55 -12.40 15.94
CA ILE A 118 -1.46 -11.49 15.23
C ILE A 118 -1.34 -10.06 15.79
N ASN A 119 -1.28 -9.89 17.11
CA ASN A 119 -1.13 -8.56 17.72
C ASN A 119 0.21 -7.90 17.33
N ILE A 120 1.31 -8.67 17.27
CA ILE A 120 2.61 -8.16 16.81
C ILE A 120 2.55 -7.76 15.33
N LEU A 121 1.87 -8.54 14.50
CA LEU A 121 1.71 -8.28 13.08
C LEU A 121 0.81 -7.06 12.82
N GLU A 122 -0.22 -6.87 13.63
CA GLU A 122 -1.07 -5.67 13.57
C GLU A 122 -0.25 -4.41 13.90
N GLU A 123 0.60 -4.43 14.94
CA GLU A 123 1.52 -3.33 15.22
C GLU A 123 2.51 -3.09 14.05
N GLU A 124 2.91 -4.13 13.32
CA GLU A 124 3.76 -4.02 12.12
C GLU A 124 2.98 -3.35 10.98
N ALA A 125 1.71 -3.77 10.73
CA ALA A 125 0.82 -3.15 9.74
C ALA A 125 0.58 -1.67 10.05
N ASP A 126 0.31 -1.34 11.28
CA ASP A 126 0.13 0.00 11.81
C ASP A 126 1.36 0.91 11.57
N LYS A 127 2.58 0.38 11.79
CA LYS A 127 3.83 1.09 11.50
C LYS A 127 3.99 1.37 10.00
N LEU A 128 3.61 0.40 9.15
CA LEU A 128 3.63 0.58 7.70
C LEU A 128 2.60 1.61 7.24
N ASN A 129 1.37 1.56 7.76
CA ASN A 129 0.33 2.54 7.49
C ASN A 129 0.80 3.98 7.83
N ARG A 130 1.34 4.19 9.03
CA ARG A 130 1.90 5.48 9.44
C ARG A 130 3.08 5.91 8.55
N LYS A 131 3.93 4.98 8.14
CA LYS A 131 5.07 5.25 7.25
C LYS A 131 4.58 5.69 5.87
N ILE A 132 3.59 5.01 5.28
CA ILE A 132 2.99 5.38 3.99
C ILE A 132 2.36 6.77 4.09
N THR A 133 1.55 7.01 5.11
CA THR A 133 0.89 8.30 5.36
C THR A 133 1.91 9.44 5.53
N TRP A 134 2.99 9.20 6.28
CA TRP A 134 4.07 10.17 6.44
C TRP A 134 4.76 10.48 5.10
N HIS A 135 5.10 9.45 4.32
CA HIS A 135 5.70 9.66 3.00
C HIS A 135 4.76 10.41 2.05
N LEU A 136 3.45 10.13 2.09
CA LEU A 136 2.46 10.89 1.31
C LEU A 136 2.47 12.37 1.67
N SER A 137 2.66 12.73 2.95
CA SER A 137 2.71 14.12 3.38
C SER A 137 3.98 14.85 2.94
N GLN A 138 5.10 14.14 2.72
CA GLN A 138 6.39 14.71 2.38
C GLN A 138 6.74 14.65 0.88
N THR A 139 6.07 13.76 0.12
CA THR A 139 6.39 13.53 -1.29
C THR A 139 5.54 14.40 -2.19
N PHE A 140 6.16 15.17 -3.10
CA PHE A 140 5.43 16.02 -4.03
C PHE A 140 4.92 15.25 -5.26
N ILE A 141 5.70 14.29 -5.77
CA ILE A 141 5.36 13.49 -6.95
C ILE A 141 5.14 12.04 -6.52
N THR A 142 3.97 11.49 -6.79
CA THR A 142 3.58 10.10 -6.50
C THR A 142 3.32 9.33 -7.81
N PRO A 143 3.50 7.98 -7.83
CA PRO A 143 3.32 7.17 -9.04
C PRO A 143 1.87 7.09 -9.54
N ILE A 144 0.91 7.24 -8.64
CA ILE A 144 -0.54 7.37 -8.86
C ILE A 144 -1.05 8.47 -7.92
N ASP A 145 -2.31 8.86 -8.01
CA ASP A 145 -2.88 9.91 -7.15
C ASP A 145 -2.71 9.60 -5.66
N ARG A 146 -2.42 10.63 -4.88
CA ARG A 146 -2.21 10.50 -3.43
C ARG A 146 -3.41 9.92 -2.70
N GLU A 147 -4.60 10.32 -3.14
CA GLU A 147 -5.87 9.87 -2.57
C GLU A 147 -6.06 8.38 -2.81
N ASP A 148 -5.65 7.86 -3.96
CA ASP A 148 -5.72 6.44 -4.30
C ASP A 148 -4.74 5.61 -3.45
N ILE A 149 -3.49 6.07 -3.29
CA ILE A 149 -2.53 5.41 -2.39
C ILE A 149 -3.05 5.40 -0.95
N HIS A 150 -3.63 6.52 -0.50
CA HIS A 150 -4.19 6.63 0.84
C HIS A 150 -5.41 5.71 1.03
N ALA A 151 -6.29 5.62 0.04
CA ALA A 151 -7.47 4.74 0.08
C ALA A 151 -7.06 3.26 0.19
N ILE A 152 -6.09 2.81 -0.61
CA ILE A 152 -5.56 1.44 -0.53
C ILE A 152 -4.92 1.19 0.84
N ASN A 153 -4.08 2.12 1.32
CA ASN A 153 -3.42 2.02 2.62
C ASN A 153 -4.43 1.87 3.77
N LEU A 154 -5.48 2.70 3.77
CA LEU A 154 -6.55 2.67 4.77
C LEU A 154 -7.39 1.38 4.69
N ALA A 155 -7.66 0.87 3.47
CA ALA A 155 -8.38 -0.38 3.29
C ALA A 155 -7.57 -1.57 3.83
N GLN A 156 -6.25 -1.60 3.62
CA GLN A 156 -5.37 -2.63 4.19
C GLN A 156 -5.31 -2.57 5.72
N GLU A 157 -5.28 -1.38 6.32
CA GLU A 157 -5.36 -1.20 7.79
C GLU A 157 -6.65 -1.81 8.35
N ARG A 158 -7.80 -1.51 7.73
CA ARG A 158 -9.08 -2.08 8.15
C ARG A 158 -9.09 -3.62 8.12
N VAL A 159 -8.45 -4.22 7.12
CA VAL A 159 -8.31 -5.68 7.04
C VAL A 159 -7.49 -6.21 8.22
N ALA A 160 -6.37 -5.56 8.58
CA ALA A 160 -5.56 -5.93 9.73
C ALA A 160 -6.38 -5.90 11.03
N ASP A 161 -7.09 -4.80 11.27
CA ASP A 161 -7.99 -4.63 12.40
C ASP A 161 -9.07 -5.70 12.44
N GLY A 162 -9.67 -6.01 11.29
CA GLY A 162 -10.69 -7.04 11.15
C GLY A 162 -10.19 -8.42 11.58
N ILE A 163 -9.01 -8.82 11.12
CA ILE A 163 -8.37 -10.09 11.47
C ILE A 163 -8.05 -10.14 12.96
N GLN A 164 -7.45 -9.09 13.52
CA GLN A 164 -7.10 -9.00 14.94
C GLN A 164 -8.34 -9.07 15.83
N ASN A 165 -9.39 -8.33 15.48
CA ASN A 165 -10.66 -8.34 16.21
C ASN A 165 -11.35 -9.71 16.17
N LEU A 166 -11.32 -10.40 15.03
CA LEU A 166 -11.86 -11.76 14.88
C LEU A 166 -11.08 -12.76 15.74
N ALA A 167 -9.74 -12.75 15.65
CA ALA A 167 -8.89 -13.65 16.43
C ALA A 167 -9.07 -13.45 17.93
N SER A 168 -9.10 -12.21 18.40
CA SER A 168 -9.34 -11.87 19.79
C SER A 168 -10.71 -12.35 20.27
N ARG A 169 -11.75 -12.16 19.45
CA ARG A 169 -13.11 -12.60 19.80
C ARG A 169 -13.22 -14.12 19.88
N PHE A 170 -12.66 -14.83 18.90
CA PHE A 170 -12.65 -16.28 18.89
C PHE A 170 -11.95 -16.84 20.14
N PHE A 171 -10.77 -16.33 20.47
CA PHE A 171 -10.02 -16.73 21.65
C PHE A 171 -10.80 -16.48 22.95
N MET A 172 -11.45 -15.31 23.09
CA MET A 172 -12.27 -14.96 24.27
C MET A 172 -13.47 -15.90 24.47
N CYS A 173 -14.02 -16.45 23.40
CA CYS A 173 -15.15 -17.39 23.49
C CYS A 173 -14.76 -18.72 24.10
N GLY A 174 -13.47 -19.09 24.11
CA GLY A 174 -12.94 -20.30 24.76
C GLY A 174 -13.51 -21.59 24.17
N PHE A 175 -13.71 -21.65 22.86
CA PHE A 175 -14.21 -22.85 22.22
C PHE A 175 -13.22 -24.00 22.33
N MET A 176 -13.73 -25.19 22.62
CA MET A 176 -12.95 -26.44 22.69
C MET A 176 -12.84 -27.14 21.33
N TYR A 177 -13.62 -26.72 20.35
CA TYR A 177 -13.65 -27.31 19.01
C TYR A 177 -14.00 -26.24 17.99
N GLN A 178 -13.54 -26.48 16.78
CA GLN A 178 -13.82 -25.64 15.61
C GLN A 178 -15.08 -26.14 14.89
N ARG A 179 -15.74 -25.24 14.17
CA ARG A 179 -16.77 -25.58 13.19
C ARG A 179 -16.21 -25.52 11.79
N PHE A 180 -16.51 -26.55 10.99
CA PHE A 180 -15.99 -26.64 9.62
C PHE A 180 -16.32 -25.41 8.75
N PRO A 181 -17.57 -24.86 8.75
CA PRO A 181 -17.86 -23.66 7.97
C PRO A 181 -16.99 -22.46 8.38
N ALA A 182 -16.84 -22.19 9.66
CA ALA A 182 -16.03 -21.07 10.16
C ALA A 182 -14.55 -21.20 9.76
N HIS A 183 -14.01 -22.43 9.84
CA HIS A 183 -12.66 -22.72 9.38
C HIS A 183 -12.49 -22.49 7.88
N MET A 184 -13.43 -22.94 7.06
CA MET A 184 -13.36 -22.71 5.60
C MET A 184 -13.47 -21.24 5.23
N MET A 185 -14.28 -20.46 5.95
CA MET A 185 -14.37 -19.01 5.77
C MET A 185 -13.03 -18.32 6.07
N THR A 186 -12.30 -18.71 7.11
CA THR A 186 -10.97 -18.13 7.40
C THR A 186 -9.94 -18.47 6.33
N ARG A 187 -10.00 -19.65 5.73
CA ARG A 187 -9.18 -20.00 4.57
C ARG A 187 -9.53 -19.17 3.34
N ASN A 188 -10.83 -18.87 3.14
CA ASN A 188 -11.25 -17.97 2.06
C ASN A 188 -10.75 -16.55 2.29
N ILE A 189 -10.75 -16.02 3.54
CA ILE A 189 -10.13 -14.72 3.86
C ILE A 189 -8.67 -14.68 3.38
N LYS A 190 -7.89 -15.71 3.71
CA LYS A 190 -6.49 -15.81 3.26
C LYS A 190 -6.40 -15.79 1.74
N GLY A 191 -7.20 -16.62 1.04
CA GLY A 191 -7.22 -16.65 -0.41
C GLY A 191 -7.66 -15.32 -1.06
N MET A 192 -8.58 -14.58 -0.43
CA MET A 192 -8.96 -13.24 -0.89
C MET A 192 -7.81 -12.24 -0.74
N ILE A 193 -7.03 -12.29 0.35
CA ILE A 193 -5.85 -11.44 0.56
C ILE A 193 -4.74 -11.79 -0.45
N GLU A 194 -4.59 -13.05 -0.84
CA GLU A 194 -3.69 -13.47 -1.92
C GLU A 194 -4.09 -12.85 -3.27
N GLU A 195 -5.40 -12.78 -3.58
CA GLU A 195 -5.89 -12.09 -4.78
C GLU A 195 -5.59 -10.58 -4.74
N THR A 196 -5.72 -9.92 -3.57
CA THR A 196 -5.39 -8.48 -3.46
C THR A 196 -3.89 -8.21 -3.67
N GLU A 197 -2.98 -9.12 -3.31
CA GLU A 197 -1.55 -9.02 -3.65
C GLU A 197 -1.34 -9.03 -5.16
N LEU A 198 -2.00 -9.96 -5.86
CA LEU A 198 -1.92 -10.06 -7.31
C LEU A 198 -2.48 -8.79 -7.98
N MET A 199 -3.60 -8.25 -7.46
CA MET A 199 -4.19 -7.00 -7.95
C MET A 199 -3.22 -5.81 -7.75
N LEU A 200 -2.56 -5.68 -6.61
CA LEU A 200 -1.51 -4.67 -6.38
C LEU A 200 -0.36 -4.80 -7.38
N GLY A 201 0.10 -6.03 -7.64
CA GLY A 201 1.16 -6.29 -8.63
C GLY A 201 0.73 -5.98 -10.07
N GLN A 202 -0.55 -6.10 -10.41
CA GLN A 202 -1.09 -5.70 -11.71
C GLN A 202 -1.24 -4.18 -11.80
N LEU A 203 -1.70 -3.50 -10.73
CA LEU A 203 -1.79 -2.04 -10.66
C LEU A 203 -0.43 -1.38 -10.92
N GLU A 204 0.66 -1.87 -10.29
CA GLU A 204 2.02 -1.38 -10.54
C GLU A 204 2.40 -1.48 -12.02
N LYS A 205 1.97 -2.55 -12.70
CA LYS A 205 2.25 -2.81 -14.12
C LYS A 205 1.22 -2.18 -15.06
N LYS A 206 0.20 -1.48 -14.53
CA LYS A 206 -0.93 -0.90 -15.27
C LYS A 206 -1.65 -1.96 -16.11
N LYS A 207 -2.05 -3.06 -15.48
CA LYS A 207 -2.75 -4.18 -16.13
C LYS A 207 -4.11 -4.41 -15.49
N ASP A 208 -5.00 -5.05 -16.24
CA ASP A 208 -6.32 -5.45 -15.80
C ASP A 208 -6.30 -6.38 -14.58
N VAL A 209 -7.25 -6.19 -13.66
CA VAL A 209 -7.41 -6.97 -12.43
C VAL A 209 -8.74 -7.73 -12.37
N SER A 210 -9.57 -7.65 -13.41
CA SER A 210 -10.93 -8.21 -13.43
C SER A 210 -10.99 -9.70 -13.07
N GLY A 211 -10.01 -10.48 -13.52
CA GLY A 211 -9.92 -11.90 -13.21
C GLY A 211 -9.67 -12.17 -11.72
N HIS A 212 -8.80 -11.41 -11.09
CA HIS A 212 -8.49 -11.52 -9.65
C HIS A 212 -9.68 -11.04 -8.80
N LEU A 213 -10.32 -9.94 -9.20
CA LEU A 213 -11.54 -9.47 -8.55
C LEU A 213 -12.66 -10.50 -8.61
N HIS A 214 -12.86 -11.15 -9.78
CA HIS A 214 -13.86 -12.21 -9.92
C HIS A 214 -13.56 -13.37 -8.95
N SER A 215 -12.31 -13.82 -8.85
CA SER A 215 -11.89 -14.87 -7.91
C SER A 215 -12.17 -14.46 -6.46
N LEU A 216 -11.87 -13.20 -6.11
CA LEU A 216 -12.12 -12.64 -4.78
C LEU A 216 -13.62 -12.62 -4.46
N LYS A 217 -14.46 -12.12 -5.37
CA LYS A 217 -15.93 -12.10 -5.20
C LYS A 217 -16.55 -13.50 -5.13
N SER A 218 -16.02 -14.48 -5.88
CA SER A 218 -16.43 -15.87 -5.77
C SER A 218 -16.17 -16.42 -4.36
N ARG A 219 -14.99 -16.15 -3.78
CA ARG A 219 -14.66 -16.57 -2.41
C ARG A 219 -15.55 -15.88 -1.36
N LYS A 220 -15.93 -14.62 -1.58
CA LYS A 220 -16.92 -13.92 -0.74
C LYS A 220 -18.25 -14.65 -0.75
N SER A 221 -18.78 -15.00 -1.94
CA SER A 221 -20.03 -15.74 -2.06
C SER A 221 -19.96 -17.12 -1.41
N ASP A 222 -18.81 -17.82 -1.51
CA ASP A 222 -18.60 -19.07 -0.77
C ASP A 222 -18.67 -18.86 0.75
N CYS A 223 -18.15 -17.75 1.27
CA CYS A 223 -18.25 -17.40 2.69
C CYS A 223 -19.70 -17.18 3.12
N GLU A 224 -20.51 -16.49 2.33
CA GLU A 224 -21.94 -16.27 2.60
C GLU A 224 -22.70 -17.60 2.69
N MET A 225 -22.43 -18.52 1.77
CA MET A 225 -23.03 -19.88 1.81
C MET A 225 -22.57 -20.68 3.02
N LEU A 226 -21.28 -20.62 3.37
CA LEU A 226 -20.72 -21.30 4.54
C LEU A 226 -21.28 -20.75 5.84
N GLN A 227 -21.47 -19.44 5.96
CA GLN A 227 -22.10 -18.81 7.12
C GLN A 227 -23.54 -19.29 7.29
N ALA A 228 -24.34 -19.26 6.23
CA ALA A 228 -25.72 -19.73 6.27
C ALA A 228 -25.79 -21.21 6.68
N ALA A 229 -24.92 -22.06 6.14
CA ALA A 229 -24.82 -23.48 6.50
C ALA A 229 -24.43 -23.65 7.97
N GLY A 230 -23.44 -22.88 8.47
CA GLY A 230 -23.00 -22.97 9.87
C GLY A 230 -24.07 -22.53 10.89
N ILE A 231 -24.85 -21.51 10.55
CA ILE A 231 -25.98 -21.05 11.37
C ILE A 231 -27.11 -22.10 11.34
N SER A 232 -27.45 -22.62 10.15
CA SER A 232 -28.50 -23.65 10.02
C SER A 232 -28.17 -24.91 10.81
N GLU A 233 -26.93 -25.39 10.72
CA GLU A 233 -26.45 -26.54 11.51
C GLU A 233 -26.65 -26.39 13.01
N MET A 234 -26.48 -25.15 13.51
CA MET A 234 -26.69 -24.87 14.95
C MET A 234 -28.15 -24.82 15.33
N MET A 235 -29.05 -24.48 14.40
CA MET A 235 -30.49 -24.38 14.66
C MET A 235 -31.21 -25.74 14.58
N ASP A 236 -30.68 -26.71 13.85
CA ASP A 236 -31.27 -28.04 13.66
C ASP A 236 -31.20 -28.95 14.95
N SER A 237 -30.58 -28.47 16.02
CA SER A 237 -30.41 -29.28 17.22
C SER A 237 -31.70 -29.36 18.03
N GLU A 238 -32.13 -30.61 18.37
CA GLU A 238 -33.29 -30.87 19.25
C GLU A 238 -33.11 -30.25 20.64
N ILE A 239 -34.17 -29.65 21.18
CA ILE A 239 -34.33 -29.08 22.51
C ILE A 239 -33.15 -28.23 23.02
N PRO A 240 -33.31 -26.91 23.03
CA PRO A 240 -32.27 -26.01 23.50
C PRO A 240 -32.10 -26.11 25.01
N ASN A 241 -30.97 -26.64 25.49
CA ASN A 241 -30.53 -26.43 26.86
C ASN A 241 -29.75 -25.09 26.94
N PHE A 242 -29.53 -24.61 28.17
CA PHE A 242 -28.83 -23.32 28.38
C PHE A 242 -27.43 -23.28 27.71
N GLU A 243 -26.70 -24.40 27.72
CA GLU A 243 -25.36 -24.47 27.10
C GLU A 243 -25.41 -24.35 25.59
N LYS A 244 -26.38 -24.99 24.93
CA LYS A 244 -26.59 -24.85 23.48
C LYS A 244 -27.00 -23.43 23.07
N VAL A 245 -27.86 -22.79 23.85
CA VAL A 245 -28.23 -21.38 23.61
C VAL A 245 -27.04 -20.46 23.76
N ARG A 246 -26.23 -20.66 24.81
CA ARG A 246 -24.97 -19.93 24.99
C ARG A 246 -24.02 -20.14 23.81
N GLU A 247 -23.83 -21.38 23.39
CA GLU A 247 -23.00 -21.73 22.25
C GLU A 247 -23.48 -21.07 20.96
N LEU A 248 -24.78 -21.11 20.67
CA LEU A 248 -25.39 -20.43 19.53
C LEU A 248 -25.07 -18.92 19.52
N ILE A 249 -25.25 -18.28 20.69
CA ILE A 249 -24.95 -16.84 20.80
C ILE A 249 -23.46 -16.54 20.54
N LEU A 250 -22.56 -17.34 21.10
CA LEU A 250 -21.13 -17.13 20.94
C LEU A 250 -20.68 -17.36 19.48
N TRP A 251 -21.16 -18.43 18.84
CA TRP A 251 -20.84 -18.73 17.45
C TRP A 251 -21.45 -17.72 16.49
N SER A 252 -22.69 -17.22 16.73
CA SER A 252 -23.26 -16.16 15.91
C SER A 252 -22.40 -14.90 15.93
N GLN A 253 -21.84 -14.53 17.09
CA GLN A 253 -20.92 -13.41 17.20
C GLN A 253 -19.59 -13.65 16.46
N VAL A 254 -19.10 -14.89 16.42
CA VAL A 254 -17.89 -15.23 15.65
C VAL A 254 -18.19 -15.18 14.16
N TYR A 255 -19.30 -15.76 13.70
CA TYR A 255 -19.68 -15.68 12.28
C TYR A 255 -19.85 -14.23 11.81
N GLU A 256 -20.48 -13.36 12.61
CA GLU A 256 -20.57 -11.92 12.32
C GLU A 256 -19.19 -11.25 12.17
N ARG A 257 -18.20 -11.65 12.98
CA ARG A 257 -16.84 -11.13 12.88
C ARG A 257 -16.11 -11.66 11.66
N ILE A 258 -16.33 -12.93 11.30
CA ILE A 258 -15.77 -13.49 10.06
C ILE A 258 -16.34 -12.76 8.84
N GLU A 259 -17.68 -12.57 8.81
CA GLU A 259 -18.36 -11.82 7.74
C GLU A 259 -17.77 -10.41 7.58
N ARG A 260 -17.63 -9.66 8.68
CA ARG A 260 -17.00 -8.33 8.63
C ARG A 260 -15.58 -8.35 8.10
N ALA A 261 -14.77 -9.35 8.47
CA ALA A 261 -13.42 -9.48 7.95
C ALA A 261 -13.43 -9.79 6.44
N VAL A 262 -14.34 -10.65 5.98
CA VAL A 262 -14.58 -10.94 4.55
C VAL A 262 -14.97 -9.69 3.80
N ASP A 263 -15.89 -8.88 4.34
CA ASP A 263 -16.32 -7.62 3.73
C ASP A 263 -15.17 -6.63 3.62
N MET A 264 -14.34 -6.48 4.65
CA MET A 264 -13.17 -5.58 4.61
C MET A 264 -12.16 -5.98 3.54
N VAL A 265 -11.92 -7.28 3.31
CA VAL A 265 -11.06 -7.73 2.19
C VAL A 265 -11.75 -7.50 0.85
N SER A 266 -13.07 -7.68 0.77
CA SER A 266 -13.83 -7.35 -0.44
C SER A 266 -13.75 -5.87 -0.78
N ASP A 267 -13.89 -4.98 0.20
CA ASP A 267 -13.78 -3.53 0.05
C ASP A 267 -12.37 -3.11 -0.41
N LEU A 268 -11.31 -3.79 0.06
CA LEU A 268 -9.96 -3.60 -0.45
C LEU A 268 -9.87 -3.99 -1.93
N GLY A 269 -10.48 -5.11 -2.34
CA GLY A 269 -10.57 -5.52 -3.74
C GLY A 269 -11.29 -4.49 -4.61
N ASP A 270 -12.43 -3.97 -4.15
CA ASP A 270 -13.20 -2.95 -4.85
C ASP A 270 -12.40 -1.63 -4.96
N THR A 271 -11.70 -1.23 -3.89
CA THR A 271 -10.80 -0.06 -3.90
C THR A 271 -9.68 -0.23 -4.93
N LEU A 272 -9.08 -1.42 -5.03
CA LEU A 272 -8.03 -1.71 -6.01
C LEU A 272 -8.58 -1.69 -7.45
N GLU A 273 -9.77 -2.22 -7.70
CA GLU A 273 -10.44 -2.13 -9.00
C GLU A 273 -10.69 -0.67 -9.40
N GLU A 274 -11.30 0.12 -8.49
CA GLU A 274 -11.57 1.54 -8.74
C GLU A 274 -10.31 2.30 -9.13
N VAL A 275 -9.21 2.06 -8.41
CA VAL A 275 -7.92 2.67 -8.72
C VAL A 275 -7.39 2.19 -10.07
N VAL A 276 -7.42 0.88 -10.37
CA VAL A 276 -6.95 0.35 -11.65
C VAL A 276 -7.69 0.97 -12.83
N LEU A 277 -9.03 1.11 -12.75
CA LEU A 277 -9.86 1.71 -13.80
C LEU A 277 -9.48 3.16 -14.15
N LYS A 278 -8.78 3.87 -13.26
CA LYS A 278 -8.27 5.24 -13.53
C LYS A 278 -6.96 5.23 -14.34
N TYR A 279 -6.19 4.12 -14.34
CA TYR A 279 -4.82 4.09 -14.87
C TYR A 279 -4.58 3.05 -15.97
N VAL A 280 -5.55 2.17 -16.24
CA VAL A 280 -5.52 1.12 -17.27
C VAL A 280 -6.56 1.38 -18.35
#